data_0c55ce293c0512608610f18e604c5ca1
#
_entry.id   0c55ce293c0512608610f18e604c5ca1
#
_cell.length_a   1.000
_cell.length_b   1.000
_cell.length_c   1.000
_cell.angle_alpha   90.00
_cell.angle_beta   90.00
_cell.angle_gamma   90.00
#
_symmetry.space_group_name_H-M   'P 1'
#
loop_
_entity.id
_entity.type
_entity.pdbx_description
1 polymer ?
#
loop_
_entity_poly.entity_id
_entity_poly.type
_entity_poly.pdbx_seq_one_letter_code
_entity_poly.pdbx_strand_id
1 'polypeptide(L)'
;MLQSIYIQNYALIDKLDISFTSGFSVITGETGAGKSIILGAIGLLLGQRADVKAIKNGASKCIVEARFRIASYGMEEFFLENDIEYDPEECILRREVSANGKSRAFINDTPASLAQMKLLGEKLIDVHSQHQNLLLNKEGFQMNILDILAQDDAQLSAYQKTFQDYRKVCRDLEDFIAQAEKSRQDEDYIRFQLEQLEEADLKEGEQASLEQEAETLSHSEDIKSGLYKAEQTINDDERGSLPLIKECMQTLQNISKVYSPAQEWTERLNSCYIELKDISLEVANAQEEVEFNPSRLDYVNERLNLIYSLQQKHRVDTVEELIALTDRYREQLNAITSFDDHIAELNRQKESLYNKVMEQADILTGLRTRSARHIEEKMQSLLIPLGMPNVRFAVELTRRKEPDAKGMDSVVFLFSANKNGTLQNVASIASGGEIARVMLSLKAMIAGAVKLPTIIFDEIDTGVSGSIAEKMALIMQDMGRQNRQVISITHLPQIAARGCAHYKVYKEDTESGTNSHICRLTDEERVREIANMLSGSTMTEAALNNARALLGLNNNPNR
;
A
#
# COMPACT_ATOMS: atom_id res chain seq x y z
N MET A 1 16.68 20.49 -17.72
CA MET A 1 18.00 21.13 -17.46
C MET A 1 17.83 22.30 -16.53
N LEU A 2 18.72 22.45 -15.56
CA LEU A 2 18.75 23.59 -14.65
C LEU A 2 19.08 24.88 -15.42
N GLN A 3 18.17 25.84 -15.38
CA GLN A 3 18.36 27.15 -16.06
C GLN A 3 18.95 28.17 -15.11
N SER A 4 18.44 28.28 -13.90
CA SER A 4 18.94 29.21 -12.90
C SER A 4 18.70 28.72 -11.48
N ILE A 5 19.50 29.26 -10.56
CA ILE A 5 19.31 29.09 -9.11
C ILE A 5 19.28 30.49 -8.48
N TYR A 6 18.24 30.74 -7.70
CA TYR A 6 18.11 31.90 -6.83
C TYR A 6 18.21 31.45 -5.37
N ILE A 7 19.10 32.11 -4.62
CA ILE A 7 19.31 31.84 -3.18
C ILE A 7 19.24 33.16 -2.44
N GLN A 8 18.47 33.21 -1.36
CA GLN A 8 18.38 34.39 -0.49
C GLN A 8 18.49 33.97 0.97
N ASN A 9 19.37 34.68 1.71
CA ASN A 9 19.58 34.51 3.17
C ASN A 9 19.94 33.08 3.58
N TYR A 10 20.82 32.43 2.83
CA TYR A 10 21.25 31.06 3.11
C TYR A 10 22.74 31.01 3.44
N ALA A 11 23.08 30.58 4.62
CA ALA A 11 24.47 30.52 5.15
C ALA A 11 25.21 31.88 4.98
N LEU A 12 26.25 31.93 4.16
CA LEU A 12 27.01 33.14 3.84
C LEU A 12 26.48 33.89 2.59
N ILE A 13 25.37 33.46 2.00
CA ILE A 13 24.80 34.10 0.81
C ILE A 13 23.65 35.01 1.24
N ASP A 14 23.79 36.31 0.96
CA ASP A 14 22.69 37.28 1.07
C ASP A 14 21.68 37.10 -0.04
N LYS A 15 22.15 37.26 -1.26
CA LYS A 15 21.39 37.13 -2.48
C LYS A 15 22.29 36.63 -3.59
N LEU A 16 21.87 35.58 -4.25
CA LEU A 16 22.52 35.02 -5.41
C LEU A 16 21.46 34.73 -6.47
N ASP A 17 21.72 35.14 -7.69
CA ASP A 17 20.94 34.78 -8.87
C ASP A 17 21.93 34.43 -9.98
N ILE A 18 21.91 33.15 -10.38
CA ILE A 18 22.88 32.64 -11.37
C ILE A 18 22.20 31.78 -12.41
N SER A 19 22.51 32.04 -13.66
CA SER A 19 22.05 31.25 -14.80
C SER A 19 23.11 30.25 -15.23
N PHE A 20 22.69 29.03 -15.54
CA PHE A 20 23.53 27.94 -16.03
C PHE A 20 23.27 27.67 -17.51
N THR A 21 24.33 27.23 -18.20
CA THR A 21 24.25 26.86 -19.62
C THR A 21 24.16 25.33 -19.76
N SER A 22 23.65 24.87 -20.90
CA SER A 22 23.75 23.46 -21.29
C SER A 22 25.21 23.04 -21.49
N GLY A 23 25.45 21.74 -21.50
CA GLY A 23 26.78 21.17 -21.68
C GLY A 23 27.56 21.03 -20.38
N PHE A 24 28.90 21.07 -20.47
CA PHE A 24 29.79 20.86 -19.33
C PHE A 24 30.20 22.22 -18.73
N SER A 25 29.72 22.52 -17.54
CA SER A 25 30.06 23.69 -16.74
C SER A 25 30.93 23.34 -15.56
N VAL A 26 31.81 24.28 -15.17
CA VAL A 26 32.69 24.09 -14.00
C VAL A 26 32.50 25.22 -12.98
N ILE A 27 32.63 24.86 -11.70
CA ILE A 27 32.61 25.80 -10.59
C ILE A 27 33.93 25.68 -9.86
N THR A 28 34.71 26.75 -9.77
CA THR A 28 35.95 26.84 -9.02
C THR A 28 35.82 27.83 -7.86
N GLY A 29 36.79 27.84 -6.98
CA GLY A 29 36.86 28.76 -5.84
C GLY A 29 37.61 28.13 -4.65
N GLU A 30 37.93 28.94 -3.65
CA GLU A 30 38.64 28.50 -2.46
C GLU A 30 37.81 27.49 -1.65
N THR A 31 38.48 26.55 -0.97
CA THR A 31 37.85 25.63 -0.05
C THR A 31 37.17 26.41 1.09
N GLY A 32 35.91 26.07 1.37
CA GLY A 32 35.09 26.81 2.34
C GLY A 32 34.46 28.13 1.82
N ALA A 33 34.71 28.53 0.57
CA ALA A 33 34.20 29.78 -0.03
C ALA A 33 32.74 29.72 -0.49
N GLY A 34 32.01 28.65 -0.21
CA GLY A 34 30.58 28.57 -0.58
C GLY A 34 30.24 27.51 -1.60
N LYS A 35 31.21 26.69 -2.11
CA LYS A 35 30.90 25.54 -2.98
C LYS A 35 29.94 24.58 -2.29
N SER A 36 30.20 24.19 -1.05
CA SER A 36 29.31 23.34 -0.23
C SER A 36 27.99 24.05 0.13
N ILE A 37 27.96 25.38 0.14
CA ILE A 37 26.74 26.15 0.41
C ILE A 37 25.75 26.03 -0.76
N ILE A 38 26.25 26.07 -2.01
CA ILE A 38 25.41 25.87 -3.21
C ILE A 38 24.81 24.46 -3.22
N LEU A 39 25.63 23.46 -2.90
CA LEU A 39 25.16 22.08 -2.82
C LEU A 39 24.15 21.87 -1.68
N GLY A 40 24.36 22.52 -0.54
CA GLY A 40 23.39 22.52 0.54
C GLY A 40 22.06 23.18 0.15
N ALA A 41 22.11 24.28 -0.61
CA ALA A 41 20.90 24.90 -1.15
C ALA A 41 20.18 23.99 -2.14
N ILE A 42 20.91 23.34 -3.05
CA ILE A 42 20.34 22.33 -3.96
C ILE A 42 19.75 21.16 -3.18
N GLY A 43 20.41 20.70 -2.11
CA GLY A 43 19.91 19.66 -1.21
C GLY A 43 18.54 19.98 -0.60
N LEU A 44 18.25 21.25 -0.30
CA LEU A 44 16.93 21.69 0.16
C LEU A 44 15.87 21.49 -0.94
N LEU A 45 16.18 21.72 -2.20
CA LEU A 45 15.28 21.49 -3.34
C LEU A 45 15.10 19.99 -3.61
N LEU A 46 16.09 19.17 -3.25
CA LEU A 46 16.02 17.71 -3.31
C LEU A 46 15.30 17.10 -2.09
N GLY A 47 14.60 17.91 -1.29
CA GLY A 47 13.80 17.44 -0.17
C GLY A 47 14.59 17.11 1.10
N GLN A 48 15.87 17.49 1.20
CA GLN A 48 16.63 17.28 2.44
C GLN A 48 16.04 18.09 3.60
N ARG A 49 16.29 17.59 4.82
CA ARG A 49 15.83 18.27 6.03
C ARG A 49 16.50 19.64 6.15
N ALA A 50 15.68 20.68 6.34
CA ALA A 50 16.19 22.02 6.55
C ALA A 50 16.77 22.16 7.96
N ASP A 51 18.00 22.69 8.06
CA ASP A 51 18.59 23.13 9.31
C ASP A 51 18.37 24.66 9.45
N VAL A 52 17.73 25.07 10.53
CA VAL A 52 17.51 26.49 10.84
C VAL A 52 18.84 27.25 10.96
N LYS A 53 19.93 26.58 11.36
CA LYS A 53 21.27 27.14 11.43
C LYS A 53 21.84 27.56 10.06
N ALA A 54 21.26 27.04 8.96
CA ALA A 54 21.64 27.42 7.62
C ALA A 54 21.01 28.75 7.16
N ILE A 55 20.08 29.33 7.93
CA ILE A 55 19.56 30.68 7.67
C ILE A 55 20.62 31.69 8.10
N LYS A 56 20.86 32.70 7.24
CA LYS A 56 21.81 33.75 7.55
C LYS A 56 21.43 34.49 8.85
N ASN A 57 22.41 34.77 9.70
CA ASN A 57 22.20 35.45 10.98
C ASN A 57 21.46 36.78 10.78
N GLY A 58 20.39 37.00 11.55
CA GLY A 58 19.58 38.22 11.45
C GLY A 58 18.45 38.15 10.40
N ALA A 59 18.38 37.10 9.57
CA ALA A 59 17.31 36.91 8.61
C ALA A 59 16.14 36.12 9.20
N SER A 60 14.92 36.52 8.87
CA SER A 60 13.68 35.85 9.31
C SER A 60 13.36 34.57 8.52
N LYS A 61 13.83 34.50 7.28
CA LYS A 61 13.65 33.35 6.37
C LYS A 61 14.77 33.25 5.35
N CYS A 62 15.04 32.05 4.86
CA CYS A 62 15.78 31.82 3.64
C CYS A 62 14.87 31.30 2.53
N ILE A 63 15.25 31.59 1.28
CA ILE A 63 14.56 31.12 0.08
C ILE A 63 15.60 30.51 -0.85
N VAL A 64 15.29 29.33 -1.36
CA VAL A 64 16.03 28.68 -2.44
C VAL A 64 15.04 28.34 -3.54
N GLU A 65 15.31 28.80 -4.76
CA GLU A 65 14.51 28.56 -5.94
C GLU A 65 15.41 28.08 -7.08
N ALA A 66 14.96 27.08 -7.83
CA ALA A 66 15.62 26.65 -9.06
C ALA A 66 14.60 26.50 -10.18
N ARG A 67 15.00 26.94 -11.39
CA ARG A 67 14.20 26.86 -12.60
C ARG A 67 14.78 25.83 -13.55
N PHE A 68 13.90 25.00 -14.09
CA PHE A 68 14.28 23.90 -14.98
C PHE A 68 13.48 23.94 -16.27
N ARG A 69 14.14 23.65 -17.37
CA ARG A 69 13.47 23.30 -18.62
C ARG A 69 13.30 21.80 -18.68
N ILE A 70 12.06 21.33 -18.82
CA ILE A 70 11.71 19.92 -18.71
C ILE A 70 11.06 19.31 -19.97
N ALA A 71 10.84 20.07 -21.03
CA ALA A 71 10.17 19.68 -22.27
C ALA A 71 10.63 18.34 -22.90
N SER A 72 11.90 17.93 -22.70
CA SER A 72 12.47 16.74 -23.35
C SER A 72 12.56 15.52 -22.44
N TYR A 73 11.96 15.53 -21.24
CA TYR A 73 12.23 14.53 -20.21
C TYR A 73 11.03 13.64 -19.87
N GLY A 74 9.84 13.84 -20.48
CA GLY A 74 8.66 13.00 -20.31
C GLY A 74 8.15 12.98 -18.87
N MET A 75 7.91 14.16 -18.29
CA MET A 75 7.51 14.30 -16.90
C MET A 75 6.00 14.61 -16.73
N GLU A 76 5.24 14.61 -17.82
CA GLU A 76 3.82 14.95 -17.87
C GLU A 76 2.99 14.13 -16.88
N GLU A 77 3.25 12.82 -16.81
CA GLU A 77 2.54 11.89 -15.94
C GLU A 77 2.73 12.25 -14.45
N PHE A 78 3.95 12.61 -14.04
CA PHE A 78 4.23 13.04 -12.66
C PHE A 78 3.39 14.26 -12.25
N PHE A 79 3.26 15.25 -13.13
CA PHE A 79 2.50 16.46 -12.85
C PHE A 79 1.00 16.17 -12.79
N LEU A 80 0.50 15.31 -13.69
CA LEU A 80 -0.89 14.88 -13.71
C LEU A 80 -1.26 14.09 -12.43
N GLU A 81 -0.44 13.13 -12.04
CA GLU A 81 -0.68 12.30 -10.84
C GLU A 81 -0.66 13.10 -9.53
N ASN A 82 0.06 14.23 -9.49
CA ASN A 82 0.20 15.06 -8.31
C ASN A 82 -0.66 16.32 -8.31
N ASP A 83 -1.53 16.49 -9.33
CA ASP A 83 -2.40 17.65 -9.49
C ASP A 83 -1.63 18.99 -9.48
N ILE A 84 -0.49 19.02 -10.22
CA ILE A 84 0.38 20.17 -10.37
C ILE A 84 0.37 20.60 -11.83
N GLU A 85 0.31 21.90 -12.09
CA GLU A 85 0.37 22.45 -13.44
C GLU A 85 1.71 22.11 -14.12
N TYR A 86 1.65 21.55 -15.34
CA TYR A 86 2.82 21.18 -16.13
C TYR A 86 3.21 22.31 -17.06
N ASP A 87 4.37 22.93 -16.81
CA ASP A 87 5.01 23.84 -17.75
C ASP A 87 6.33 23.22 -18.25
N PRO A 88 6.42 22.83 -19.53
CA PRO A 88 7.60 22.22 -20.11
C PRO A 88 8.81 23.16 -20.21
N GLU A 89 8.59 24.48 -20.37
CA GLU A 89 9.65 25.45 -20.56
C GLU A 89 10.19 25.98 -19.23
N GLU A 90 9.34 26.11 -18.20
CA GLU A 90 9.76 26.63 -16.90
C GLU A 90 9.12 25.84 -15.72
N CYS A 91 9.80 24.83 -15.23
CA CYS A 91 9.45 24.15 -13.98
C CYS A 91 10.22 24.78 -12.81
N ILE A 92 9.50 25.31 -11.83
CA ILE A 92 10.08 26.01 -10.67
C ILE A 92 9.99 25.13 -9.43
N LEU A 93 11.14 24.84 -8.80
CA LEU A 93 11.20 24.29 -7.44
C LEU A 93 11.59 25.40 -6.46
N ARG A 94 10.75 25.68 -5.46
CA ARG A 94 11.03 26.68 -4.43
C ARG A 94 10.89 26.11 -3.03
N ARG A 95 11.89 26.37 -2.19
CA ARG A 95 11.90 26.02 -0.78
C ARG A 95 12.06 27.28 0.08
N GLU A 96 11.17 27.45 1.05
CA GLU A 96 11.24 28.52 2.04
C GLU A 96 11.43 27.91 3.43
N VAL A 97 12.42 28.38 4.19
CA VAL A 97 12.68 27.97 5.57
C VAL A 97 12.68 29.20 6.45
N SER A 98 11.85 29.23 7.47
CA SER A 98 11.74 30.35 8.41
C SER A 98 12.53 30.09 9.67
N ALA A 99 13.00 31.14 10.34
CA ALA A 99 13.77 31.07 11.59
C ALA A 99 13.02 30.36 12.73
N ASN A 100 11.69 30.30 12.69
CA ASN A 100 10.86 29.55 13.63
C ASN A 100 10.76 28.05 13.32
N GLY A 101 11.55 27.53 12.38
CA GLY A 101 11.58 26.12 12.00
C GLY A 101 10.50 25.67 11.01
N LYS A 102 9.59 26.56 10.59
CA LYS A 102 8.61 26.23 9.54
C LYS A 102 9.28 26.17 8.18
N SER A 103 8.98 25.14 7.44
CA SER A 103 9.49 24.93 6.07
C SER A 103 8.35 24.67 5.11
N ARG A 104 8.38 25.34 3.95
CA ARG A 104 7.39 25.23 2.87
C ARG A 104 8.08 24.88 1.56
N ALA A 105 7.44 24.03 0.78
CA ALA A 105 7.89 23.63 -0.54
C ALA A 105 6.84 24.02 -1.58
N PHE A 106 7.29 24.41 -2.77
CA PHE A 106 6.42 24.79 -3.88
C PHE A 106 6.97 24.21 -5.17
N ILE A 107 6.08 23.76 -6.04
CA ILE A 107 6.36 23.34 -7.42
C ILE A 107 5.43 24.16 -8.31
N ASN A 108 5.98 24.95 -9.24
CA ASN A 108 5.23 25.88 -10.11
C ASN A 108 4.24 26.75 -9.29
N ASP A 109 4.72 27.35 -8.21
CA ASP A 109 3.96 28.15 -7.23
C ASP A 109 2.85 27.39 -6.47
N THR A 110 2.58 26.14 -6.79
CA THR A 110 1.66 25.27 -6.04
C THR A 110 2.33 24.73 -4.78
N PRO A 111 1.72 24.86 -3.60
CA PRO A 111 2.24 24.24 -2.37
C PRO A 111 2.37 22.72 -2.53
N ALA A 112 3.56 22.18 -2.28
CA ALA A 112 3.85 20.77 -2.43
C ALA A 112 4.37 20.15 -1.13
N SER A 113 4.18 18.85 -0.97
CA SER A 113 4.79 18.08 0.11
C SER A 113 6.29 17.90 -0.14
N LEU A 114 7.05 17.62 0.93
CA LEU A 114 8.47 17.29 0.80
C LEU A 114 8.71 16.00 0.00
N ALA A 115 7.78 15.06 0.06
CA ALA A 115 7.86 13.82 -0.70
C ALA A 115 7.74 14.09 -2.22
N GLN A 116 6.78 14.90 -2.64
CA GLN A 116 6.60 15.30 -4.04
C GLN A 116 7.83 16.07 -4.55
N MET A 117 8.31 17.05 -3.75
CA MET A 117 9.52 17.82 -4.10
C MET A 117 10.74 16.92 -4.24
N LYS A 118 10.91 15.94 -3.36
CA LYS A 118 12.01 14.98 -3.43
C LYS A 118 11.92 14.10 -4.67
N LEU A 119 10.74 13.54 -4.97
CA LEU A 119 10.52 12.69 -6.15
C LEU A 119 10.81 13.44 -7.45
N LEU A 120 10.33 14.68 -7.56
CA LEU A 120 10.61 15.51 -8.74
C LEU A 120 12.09 15.90 -8.78
N GLY A 121 12.67 16.31 -7.66
CA GLY A 121 14.07 16.71 -7.57
C GLY A 121 15.02 15.59 -8.00
N GLU A 122 14.78 14.34 -7.59
CA GLU A 122 15.55 13.17 -8.00
C GLU A 122 15.45 12.85 -9.50
N LYS A 123 14.35 13.25 -10.16
CA LYS A 123 14.20 13.17 -11.63
C LYS A 123 14.91 14.33 -12.36
N LEU A 124 15.17 15.47 -11.69
CA LEU A 124 15.74 16.67 -12.29
C LEU A 124 17.24 16.82 -12.09
N ILE A 125 17.74 16.47 -10.91
CA ILE A 125 19.16 16.65 -10.54
C ILE A 125 19.69 15.38 -9.88
N ASP A 126 20.82 14.91 -10.39
CA ASP A 126 21.64 13.90 -9.74
C ASP A 126 22.92 14.56 -9.18
N VAL A 127 23.04 14.63 -7.87
CA VAL A 127 24.22 15.19 -7.21
C VAL A 127 25.14 14.08 -6.76
N HIS A 128 26.34 14.03 -7.30
CA HIS A 128 27.39 13.10 -6.85
C HIS A 128 28.37 13.81 -5.91
N SER A 129 28.38 13.40 -4.65
CA SER A 129 29.33 13.86 -3.61
C SER A 129 30.04 12.69 -2.93
N GLN A 130 31.09 12.96 -2.17
CA GLN A 130 31.83 11.91 -1.43
C GLN A 130 30.93 11.03 -0.55
N HIS A 131 29.82 11.57 -0.03
CA HIS A 131 28.86 10.80 0.79
C HIS A 131 27.97 9.86 -0.02
N GLN A 132 27.82 10.06 -1.31
CA GLN A 132 27.03 9.17 -2.19
C GLN A 132 27.76 7.85 -2.55
N ASN A 133 29.03 7.75 -2.29
CA ASN A 133 29.76 6.47 -2.41
C ASN A 133 29.13 5.37 -1.57
N LEU A 134 28.41 5.72 -0.49
CA LEU A 134 27.61 4.79 0.33
C LEU A 134 26.43 4.18 -0.42
N LEU A 135 25.96 4.78 -1.51
CA LEU A 135 24.87 4.22 -2.33
C LEU A 135 25.32 2.97 -3.08
N LEU A 136 26.60 2.85 -3.41
CA LEU A 136 27.15 1.63 -4.01
C LEU A 136 26.99 0.41 -3.11
N ASN A 137 26.86 0.59 -1.80
CA ASN A 137 26.59 -0.47 -0.83
C ASN A 137 25.17 -1.00 -0.88
N LYS A 138 24.24 -0.27 -1.51
CA LYS A 138 22.84 -0.67 -1.54
C LYS A 138 22.60 -1.55 -2.76
N GLU A 139 22.25 -2.81 -2.52
CA GLU A 139 21.86 -3.76 -3.57
C GLU A 139 20.78 -3.16 -4.50
N GLY A 140 19.81 -2.44 -3.95
CA GLY A 140 18.79 -1.77 -4.73
C GLY A 140 19.31 -0.73 -5.73
N PHE A 141 20.45 -0.08 -5.44
CA PHE A 141 21.11 0.86 -6.35
C PHE A 141 21.83 0.12 -7.49
N GLN A 142 22.56 -0.95 -7.17
CA GLN A 142 23.27 -1.76 -8.17
C GLN A 142 22.27 -2.44 -9.13
N MET A 143 21.16 -2.97 -8.60
CA MET A 143 20.10 -3.55 -9.41
C MET A 143 19.46 -2.50 -10.33
N ASN A 144 19.20 -1.31 -9.85
CA ASN A 144 18.64 -0.23 -10.66
C ASN A 144 19.57 0.17 -11.83
N ILE A 145 20.90 0.20 -11.60
CA ILE A 145 21.88 0.44 -12.68
C ILE A 145 21.77 -0.65 -13.73
N LEU A 146 21.69 -1.90 -13.29
CA LEU A 146 21.63 -3.06 -14.17
C LEU A 146 20.35 -3.04 -15.02
N ASP A 147 19.20 -2.76 -14.41
CA ASP A 147 17.89 -2.68 -15.07
C ASP A 147 17.85 -1.49 -16.07
N ILE A 148 18.33 -0.31 -15.67
CA ILE A 148 18.46 0.84 -16.58
C ILE A 148 19.25 0.50 -17.84
N LEU A 149 20.39 -0.18 -17.68
CA LEU A 149 21.25 -0.54 -18.81
C LEU A 149 20.73 -1.74 -19.59
N ALA A 150 19.91 -2.58 -18.97
CA ALA A 150 19.18 -3.66 -19.64
C ALA A 150 18.01 -3.13 -20.48
N GLN A 151 17.51 -1.92 -20.21
CA GLN A 151 16.32 -1.33 -20.83
C GLN A 151 15.10 -2.25 -20.69
N ASP A 152 14.90 -2.82 -19.50
CA ASP A 152 13.90 -3.85 -19.22
C ASP A 152 12.65 -3.29 -18.51
N ASP A 153 12.44 -1.98 -18.53
CA ASP A 153 11.34 -1.30 -17.83
C ASP A 153 9.97 -1.93 -18.11
N ALA A 154 9.70 -2.31 -19.38
CA ALA A 154 8.43 -2.92 -19.76
C ALA A 154 8.27 -4.33 -19.16
N GLN A 155 9.35 -5.14 -19.17
CA GLN A 155 9.35 -6.48 -18.59
C GLN A 155 9.27 -6.44 -17.07
N LEU A 156 10.00 -5.51 -16.45
CA LEU A 156 9.98 -5.29 -15.01
C LEU A 156 8.57 -4.84 -14.55
N SER A 157 7.92 -3.92 -15.27
CA SER A 157 6.56 -3.48 -14.97
C SER A 157 5.55 -4.62 -15.10
N ALA A 158 5.66 -5.43 -16.15
CA ALA A 158 4.80 -6.60 -16.35
C ALA A 158 5.00 -7.63 -15.23
N TYR A 159 6.25 -7.91 -14.84
CA TYR A 159 6.59 -8.76 -13.71
C TYR A 159 6.01 -8.25 -12.41
N GLN A 160 6.18 -6.96 -12.11
CA GLN A 160 5.69 -6.34 -10.87
C GLN A 160 4.18 -6.46 -10.73
N LYS A 161 3.44 -6.27 -11.82
CA LYS A 161 1.98 -6.44 -11.85
C LYS A 161 1.60 -7.89 -11.51
N THR A 162 2.21 -8.86 -12.20
CA THR A 162 1.93 -10.28 -11.96
C THR A 162 2.32 -10.69 -10.53
N PHE A 163 3.43 -10.17 -10.01
CA PHE A 163 3.88 -10.42 -8.65
C PHE A 163 2.93 -9.81 -7.60
N GLN A 164 2.37 -8.62 -7.85
CA GLN A 164 1.35 -8.03 -6.99
C GLN A 164 0.08 -8.89 -6.95
N ASP A 165 -0.38 -9.38 -8.11
CA ASP A 165 -1.54 -10.28 -8.20
C ASP A 165 -1.26 -11.60 -7.45
N TYR A 166 -0.08 -12.19 -7.62
CA TYR A 166 0.36 -13.37 -6.87
C TYR A 166 0.34 -13.12 -5.34
N ARG A 167 0.90 -12.00 -4.88
CA ARG A 167 0.92 -11.64 -3.45
C ARG A 167 -0.45 -11.38 -2.88
N LYS A 168 -1.37 -10.87 -3.70
CA LYS A 168 -2.76 -10.69 -3.31
C LYS A 168 -3.44 -12.04 -3.08
N VAL A 169 -3.35 -12.95 -4.06
CA VAL A 169 -3.93 -14.31 -3.93
C VAL A 169 -3.32 -15.09 -2.76
N CYS A 170 -2.02 -14.93 -2.47
CA CYS A 170 -1.41 -15.55 -1.29
C CYS A 170 -2.04 -15.04 0.02
N ARG A 171 -2.29 -13.75 0.16
CA ARG A 171 -2.95 -13.17 1.34
C ARG A 171 -4.40 -13.62 1.45
N ASP A 172 -5.14 -13.56 0.34
CA ASP A 172 -6.53 -14.00 0.30
C ASP A 172 -6.64 -15.48 0.72
N LEU A 173 -5.71 -16.32 0.28
CA LEU A 173 -5.63 -17.74 0.68
C LEU A 173 -5.32 -17.91 2.17
N GLU A 174 -4.37 -17.17 2.72
CA GLU A 174 -4.03 -17.22 4.16
C GLU A 174 -5.23 -16.80 5.02
N ASP A 175 -5.91 -15.73 4.65
CA ASP A 175 -7.10 -15.23 5.35
C ASP A 175 -8.25 -16.23 5.28
N PHE A 176 -8.49 -16.85 4.11
CA PHE A 176 -9.50 -17.87 3.93
C PHE A 176 -9.21 -19.14 4.73
N ILE A 177 -7.97 -19.61 4.76
CA ILE A 177 -7.58 -20.78 5.58
C ILE A 177 -7.82 -20.49 7.06
N ALA A 178 -7.42 -19.31 7.55
CA ALA A 178 -7.65 -18.93 8.94
C ALA A 178 -9.15 -18.86 9.30
N GLN A 179 -9.98 -18.37 8.39
CA GLN A 179 -11.43 -18.34 8.54
C GLN A 179 -12.04 -19.74 8.52
N ALA A 180 -11.60 -20.60 7.59
CA ALA A 180 -12.04 -22.00 7.50
C ALA A 180 -11.67 -22.80 8.75
N GLU A 181 -10.45 -22.65 9.28
CA GLU A 181 -10.02 -23.30 10.52
C GLU A 181 -10.88 -22.91 11.72
N LYS A 182 -11.21 -21.61 11.84
CA LYS A 182 -12.11 -21.14 12.89
C LYS A 182 -13.52 -21.73 12.75
N SER A 183 -14.05 -21.80 11.54
CA SER A 183 -15.38 -22.37 11.27
C SER A 183 -15.41 -23.89 11.51
N ARG A 184 -14.33 -24.61 11.22
CA ARG A 184 -14.21 -26.06 11.47
C ARG A 184 -14.18 -26.42 12.96
N GLN A 185 -13.66 -25.55 13.84
CA GLN A 185 -13.69 -25.80 15.28
C GLN A 185 -15.11 -25.96 15.83
N ASP A 186 -16.08 -25.30 15.20
CA ASP A 186 -17.49 -25.37 15.58
C ASP A 186 -18.30 -26.41 14.77
N GLU A 187 -17.71 -27.03 13.73
CA GLU A 187 -18.41 -27.94 12.81
C GLU A 187 -19.06 -29.13 13.51
N ASP A 188 -18.28 -29.83 14.32
CA ASP A 188 -18.77 -31.03 15.04
C ASP A 188 -19.92 -30.66 15.99
N TYR A 189 -19.81 -29.51 16.65
CA TYR A 189 -20.87 -29.02 17.53
C TYR A 189 -22.13 -28.65 16.74
N ILE A 190 -22.00 -27.90 15.64
CA ILE A 190 -23.12 -27.50 14.79
C ILE A 190 -23.79 -28.73 14.18
N ARG A 191 -23.02 -29.70 13.70
CA ARG A 191 -23.52 -30.97 13.14
C ARG A 191 -24.34 -31.75 14.17
N PHE A 192 -23.81 -31.90 15.39
CA PHE A 192 -24.51 -32.57 16.48
C PHE A 192 -25.82 -31.87 16.87
N GLN A 193 -25.82 -30.50 16.90
CA GLN A 193 -27.03 -29.76 17.20
C GLN A 193 -28.07 -29.90 16.08
N LEU A 194 -27.62 -29.87 14.81
CA LEU A 194 -28.51 -30.07 13.67
C LEU A 194 -29.16 -31.43 13.66
N GLU A 195 -28.37 -32.52 13.86
CA GLU A 195 -28.91 -33.89 13.93
C GLU A 195 -29.99 -34.02 15.00
N GLN A 196 -29.79 -33.47 16.20
CA GLN A 196 -30.80 -33.50 17.25
C GLN A 196 -32.10 -32.78 16.89
N LEU A 197 -31.99 -31.62 16.22
CA LEU A 197 -33.18 -30.85 15.81
C LEU A 197 -33.90 -31.54 14.63
N GLU A 198 -33.15 -32.13 13.70
CA GLU A 198 -33.74 -32.92 12.59
C GLU A 198 -34.39 -34.21 13.06
N GLU A 199 -33.78 -34.94 13.99
CA GLU A 199 -34.39 -36.14 14.62
C GLU A 199 -35.67 -35.78 15.37
N ALA A 200 -35.77 -34.58 15.92
CA ALA A 200 -36.96 -34.13 16.63
C ALA A 200 -38.17 -33.91 15.69
N ASP A 201 -37.99 -33.77 14.39
CA ASP A 201 -39.05 -33.58 13.36
C ASP A 201 -40.15 -32.62 13.83
N LEU A 202 -39.72 -31.38 14.18
CA LEU A 202 -40.60 -30.35 14.74
C LEU A 202 -41.50 -29.75 13.67
N LYS A 203 -42.76 -29.48 14.03
CA LYS A 203 -43.76 -28.89 13.11
C LYS A 203 -44.31 -27.58 13.67
N GLU A 204 -44.57 -26.60 12.78
CA GLU A 204 -45.20 -25.34 13.15
C GLU A 204 -46.54 -25.56 13.85
N GLY A 205 -46.78 -24.90 14.98
CA GLY A 205 -47.99 -24.98 15.77
C GLY A 205 -48.18 -26.28 16.54
N GLU A 206 -47.23 -27.27 16.45
CA GLU A 206 -47.30 -28.58 17.15
C GLU A 206 -47.43 -28.39 18.66
N GLN A 207 -46.65 -27.51 19.26
CA GLN A 207 -46.63 -27.29 20.70
C GLN A 207 -48.00 -26.86 21.23
N ALA A 208 -48.62 -25.83 20.63
CA ALA A 208 -49.93 -25.32 21.07
C ALA A 208 -51.02 -26.40 20.93
N SER A 209 -50.97 -27.17 19.86
CA SER A 209 -51.93 -28.28 19.66
C SER A 209 -51.76 -29.36 20.71
N LEU A 210 -50.52 -29.75 21.04
CA LEU A 210 -50.23 -30.78 22.06
C LEU A 210 -50.54 -30.25 23.47
N GLU A 211 -50.31 -29.00 23.79
CA GLU A 211 -50.66 -28.42 25.08
C GLU A 211 -52.17 -28.42 25.27
N GLN A 212 -52.95 -28.06 24.26
CA GLN A 212 -54.43 -28.13 24.31
C GLN A 212 -54.92 -29.56 24.42
N GLU A 213 -54.32 -30.51 23.70
CA GLU A 213 -54.63 -31.95 23.79
C GLU A 213 -54.31 -32.48 25.19
N ALA A 214 -53.13 -32.15 25.74
CA ALA A 214 -52.72 -32.57 27.09
C ALA A 214 -53.69 -32.05 28.18
N GLU A 215 -54.10 -30.79 28.08
CA GLU A 215 -55.07 -30.20 29.00
C GLU A 215 -56.41 -30.94 28.95
N THR A 216 -56.92 -31.24 27.76
CA THR A 216 -58.18 -31.96 27.57
C THR A 216 -58.06 -33.40 28.09
N LEU A 217 -56.99 -34.13 27.79
CA LEU A 217 -56.76 -35.51 28.22
C LEU A 217 -56.55 -35.60 29.76
N SER A 218 -55.84 -34.66 30.37
CA SER A 218 -55.58 -34.66 31.82
C SER A 218 -56.86 -34.42 32.64
N HIS A 219 -57.82 -33.70 32.10
CA HIS A 219 -59.13 -33.46 32.74
C HIS A 219 -60.23 -34.40 32.25
N SER A 220 -59.93 -35.35 31.38
CA SER A 220 -60.92 -36.25 30.76
C SER A 220 -61.78 -37.01 31.78
N GLU A 221 -61.20 -37.44 32.89
CA GLU A 221 -61.91 -38.13 33.95
C GLU A 221 -62.89 -37.20 34.68
N ASP A 222 -62.45 -36.00 35.02
CA ASP A 222 -63.30 -34.98 35.68
C ASP A 222 -64.40 -34.49 34.72
N ILE A 223 -64.09 -34.27 33.45
CA ILE A 223 -65.06 -33.89 32.43
C ILE A 223 -66.10 -34.98 32.25
N LYS A 224 -65.69 -36.22 32.10
CA LYS A 224 -66.60 -37.36 31.94
C LYS A 224 -67.48 -37.60 33.15
N SER A 225 -66.91 -37.45 34.35
CA SER A 225 -67.66 -37.51 35.60
C SER A 225 -68.66 -36.35 35.73
N GLY A 226 -68.26 -35.14 35.35
CA GLY A 226 -69.12 -33.97 35.35
C GLY A 226 -70.28 -34.09 34.35
N LEU A 227 -70.01 -34.55 33.13
CA LEU A 227 -71.02 -34.77 32.09
C LEU A 227 -72.00 -35.87 32.50
N TYR A 228 -71.49 -37.01 33.04
CA TYR A 228 -72.30 -38.08 33.57
C TYR A 228 -73.25 -37.56 34.67
N LYS A 229 -72.73 -36.81 35.61
CA LYS A 229 -73.55 -36.26 36.71
C LYS A 229 -74.60 -35.23 36.18
N ALA A 230 -74.29 -34.48 35.21
CA ALA A 230 -75.23 -33.54 34.57
C ALA A 230 -76.32 -34.31 33.84
N GLU A 231 -75.95 -35.36 33.06
CA GLU A 231 -76.86 -36.24 32.35
C GLU A 231 -77.82 -36.93 33.31
N GLN A 232 -77.33 -37.52 34.40
CA GLN A 232 -78.13 -38.15 35.44
C GLN A 232 -79.09 -37.12 36.09
N THR A 233 -78.65 -35.92 36.38
CA THR A 233 -79.50 -34.86 37.00
C THR A 233 -80.66 -34.47 36.10
N ILE A 234 -80.47 -34.57 34.76
CA ILE A 234 -81.52 -34.25 33.78
C ILE A 234 -82.45 -35.41 33.54
N ASN A 235 -81.92 -36.66 33.38
CA ASN A 235 -82.63 -37.81 32.86
C ASN A 235 -83.05 -38.86 33.89
N ASP A 236 -82.57 -38.84 35.20
CA ASP A 236 -82.93 -39.84 36.20
C ASP A 236 -84.41 -40.06 36.26
N ASP A 237 -84.84 -41.32 36.18
CA ASP A 237 -86.24 -41.70 36.06
C ASP A 237 -87.14 -41.24 37.25
N GLU A 238 -86.57 -41.16 38.46
CA GLU A 238 -87.31 -40.80 39.66
C GLU A 238 -87.13 -39.33 40.07
N ARG A 239 -85.95 -38.79 39.87
CA ARG A 239 -85.57 -37.46 40.41
C ARG A 239 -84.98 -36.48 39.33
N GLY A 240 -84.98 -36.90 38.12
CA GLY A 240 -84.47 -36.11 37.04
C GLY A 240 -85.37 -34.90 36.72
N SER A 241 -84.78 -33.84 36.18
CA SER A 241 -85.51 -32.60 35.86
C SER A 241 -86.57 -32.89 34.79
N LEU A 242 -86.35 -33.74 33.83
CA LEU A 242 -87.29 -34.02 32.73
C LEU A 242 -88.54 -34.74 33.23
N PRO A 243 -88.46 -35.84 34.02
CA PRO A 243 -89.63 -36.48 34.62
C PRO A 243 -90.43 -35.55 35.49
N LEU A 244 -89.75 -34.73 36.34
CA LEU A 244 -90.43 -33.75 37.25
C LEU A 244 -91.13 -32.61 36.45
N ILE A 245 -90.57 -32.11 35.41
CA ILE A 245 -91.23 -31.08 34.52
C ILE A 245 -92.42 -31.72 33.84
N LYS A 246 -92.31 -32.97 33.37
CA LYS A 246 -93.38 -33.71 32.71
C LYS A 246 -94.59 -33.96 33.69
N GLU A 247 -94.29 -34.29 34.90
CA GLU A 247 -95.31 -34.47 35.98
C GLU A 247 -95.98 -33.13 36.26
N CYS A 248 -95.19 -32.05 36.37
CA CYS A 248 -95.75 -30.71 36.57
C CYS A 248 -96.67 -30.28 35.44
N MET A 249 -96.23 -30.58 34.15
CA MET A 249 -97.03 -30.29 32.95
C MET A 249 -98.36 -31.06 32.99
N GLN A 250 -98.34 -32.34 33.33
CA GLN A 250 -99.59 -33.18 33.44
C GLN A 250 -100.52 -32.62 34.48
N THR A 251 -100.00 -32.21 35.62
CA THR A 251 -100.79 -31.61 36.69
C THR A 251 -101.42 -30.26 36.23
N LEU A 252 -100.71 -29.41 35.61
CA LEU A 252 -101.24 -28.12 35.09
C LEU A 252 -102.18 -28.35 33.90
N GLN A 253 -101.96 -29.31 33.04
CA GLN A 253 -102.82 -29.67 31.95
C GLN A 253 -104.23 -30.20 32.47
N ASN A 254 -104.23 -30.92 33.56
CA ASN A 254 -105.46 -31.40 34.17
C ASN A 254 -106.33 -30.23 34.71
N ILE A 255 -105.77 -29.22 35.30
CA ILE A 255 -106.49 -28.04 35.81
C ILE A 255 -106.74 -26.95 34.73
N SER A 256 -106.08 -26.97 33.55
CA SER A 256 -106.26 -26.05 32.46
C SER A 256 -107.70 -25.98 31.92
N LYS A 257 -108.45 -27.11 32.05
CA LYS A 257 -109.83 -27.21 31.62
C LYS A 257 -110.76 -26.32 32.46
N VAL A 258 -110.37 -25.90 33.66
CA VAL A 258 -111.13 -25.10 34.60
C VAL A 258 -110.48 -23.79 34.93
N TYR A 259 -109.21 -23.65 34.73
CA TYR A 259 -108.41 -22.46 35.01
C TYR A 259 -107.54 -22.08 33.79
N SER A 260 -108.00 -21.20 32.95
CA SER A 260 -107.40 -20.79 31.67
C SER A 260 -105.89 -20.39 31.74
N PRO A 261 -105.41 -19.66 32.76
CA PRO A 261 -103.93 -19.31 32.83
C PRO A 261 -103.02 -20.51 32.94
N ALA A 262 -103.47 -21.69 33.36
CA ALA A 262 -102.68 -22.91 33.43
C ALA A 262 -102.26 -23.44 32.07
N GLN A 263 -102.95 -23.12 31.01
CA GLN A 263 -102.60 -23.49 29.65
C GLN A 263 -101.31 -22.81 29.22
N GLU A 264 -101.15 -21.52 29.42
CA GLU A 264 -99.92 -20.78 29.11
C GLU A 264 -98.73 -21.35 29.89
N TRP A 265 -98.90 -21.68 31.15
CA TRP A 265 -97.86 -22.25 31.96
C TRP A 265 -97.44 -23.66 31.46
N THR A 266 -98.36 -24.47 30.98
CA THR A 266 -98.10 -25.78 30.39
C THR A 266 -97.33 -25.65 29.10
N GLU A 267 -97.65 -24.73 28.22
CA GLU A 267 -96.93 -24.45 26.97
C GLU A 267 -95.48 -23.99 27.27
N ARG A 268 -95.29 -23.12 28.23
CA ARG A 268 -93.95 -22.65 28.65
C ARG A 268 -93.12 -23.79 29.24
N LEU A 269 -93.67 -24.62 30.09
CA LEU A 269 -93.01 -25.82 30.61
C LEU A 269 -92.70 -26.82 29.53
N ASN A 270 -93.57 -26.97 28.52
CA ASN A 270 -93.27 -27.83 27.39
C ASN A 270 -92.09 -27.33 26.57
N SER A 271 -91.97 -26.02 26.40
CA SER A 271 -90.79 -25.43 25.76
C SER A 271 -89.52 -25.73 26.54
N CYS A 272 -89.59 -25.57 27.89
CA CYS A 272 -88.44 -25.90 28.76
C CYS A 272 -88.07 -27.44 28.71
N TYR A 273 -89.10 -28.28 28.64
CA TYR A 273 -88.89 -29.75 28.53
C TYR A 273 -88.19 -30.13 27.23
N ILE A 274 -88.60 -29.55 26.11
CA ILE A 274 -87.93 -29.78 24.80
C ILE A 274 -86.48 -29.33 24.86
N GLU A 275 -86.22 -28.10 25.31
CA GLU A 275 -84.88 -27.55 25.43
C GLU A 275 -83.96 -28.38 26.36
N LEU A 276 -84.43 -28.74 27.55
CA LEU A 276 -83.69 -29.60 28.45
C LEU A 276 -83.41 -30.99 27.86
N LYS A 277 -84.33 -31.52 27.05
CA LYS A 277 -84.14 -32.79 26.38
C LYS A 277 -83.04 -32.73 25.29
N ASP A 278 -82.99 -31.59 24.53
CA ASP A 278 -81.93 -31.37 23.55
C ASP A 278 -80.58 -31.20 24.26
N ILE A 279 -80.50 -30.40 25.32
CA ILE A 279 -79.26 -30.24 26.13
C ILE A 279 -78.80 -31.61 26.68
N SER A 280 -79.73 -32.45 27.17
CA SER A 280 -79.40 -33.79 27.67
C SER A 280 -78.81 -34.67 26.61
N LEU A 281 -79.28 -34.62 25.37
CA LEU A 281 -78.73 -35.37 24.24
C LEU A 281 -77.34 -34.85 23.86
N GLU A 282 -77.13 -33.52 23.85
CA GLU A 282 -75.83 -32.94 23.62
C GLU A 282 -74.81 -33.35 24.69
N VAL A 283 -75.19 -33.33 25.99
CA VAL A 283 -74.37 -33.76 27.11
C VAL A 283 -74.01 -35.25 27.00
N ALA A 284 -74.99 -36.10 26.62
CA ALA A 284 -74.73 -37.53 26.42
C ALA A 284 -73.79 -37.79 25.26
N ASN A 285 -73.93 -37.11 24.14
CA ASN A 285 -73.03 -37.19 23.00
C ASN A 285 -71.61 -36.72 23.40
N ALA A 286 -71.47 -35.60 24.08
CA ALA A 286 -70.20 -35.08 24.54
C ALA A 286 -69.51 -36.03 25.52
N GLN A 287 -70.28 -36.76 26.39
CA GLN A 287 -69.74 -37.78 27.27
C GLN A 287 -69.16 -38.99 26.51
N GLU A 288 -69.74 -39.39 25.38
CA GLU A 288 -69.22 -40.47 24.53
C GLU A 288 -67.99 -40.04 23.76
N GLU A 289 -67.90 -38.76 23.34
CA GLU A 289 -66.75 -38.19 22.64
C GLU A 289 -65.50 -38.00 23.52
N VAL A 290 -65.64 -37.84 24.83
CA VAL A 290 -64.48 -37.73 25.75
C VAL A 290 -63.84 -39.10 25.93
N GLU A 291 -62.76 -39.35 25.19
CA GLU A 291 -61.94 -40.55 25.33
C GLU A 291 -61.01 -40.45 26.53
N PHE A 292 -61.03 -41.47 27.42
CA PHE A 292 -60.02 -41.65 28.45
C PHE A 292 -58.90 -42.51 27.90
N ASN A 293 -57.81 -41.88 27.46
CA ASN A 293 -56.69 -42.54 26.87
C ASN A 293 -55.35 -42.16 27.55
N PRO A 294 -54.97 -42.86 28.65
CA PRO A 294 -53.75 -42.59 29.40
C PRO A 294 -52.50 -42.74 28.53
N SER A 295 -52.45 -43.72 27.65
CA SER A 295 -51.29 -43.95 26.78
C SER A 295 -51.08 -42.79 25.79
N ARG A 296 -52.15 -42.15 25.34
CA ARG A 296 -52.06 -40.95 24.49
C ARG A 296 -51.57 -39.76 25.28
N LEU A 297 -52.02 -39.59 26.53
CA LEU A 297 -51.55 -38.52 27.41
C LEU A 297 -50.04 -38.68 27.72
N ASP A 298 -49.57 -39.88 27.99
CA ASP A 298 -48.16 -40.17 28.20
C ASP A 298 -47.33 -39.78 26.96
N TYR A 299 -47.77 -40.19 25.77
CA TYR A 299 -47.11 -39.82 24.51
C TYR A 299 -47.06 -38.29 24.29
N VAL A 300 -48.17 -37.57 24.53
CA VAL A 300 -48.24 -36.12 24.38
C VAL A 300 -47.28 -35.45 25.36
N ASN A 301 -47.24 -35.90 26.61
CA ASN A 301 -46.32 -35.37 27.62
C ASN A 301 -44.85 -35.64 27.29
N GLU A 302 -44.50 -36.86 26.82
CA GLU A 302 -43.15 -37.15 26.35
C GLU A 302 -42.73 -36.23 25.19
N ARG A 303 -43.64 -36.01 24.24
CA ARG A 303 -43.39 -35.11 23.09
C ARG A 303 -43.22 -33.65 23.52
N LEU A 304 -44.07 -33.16 24.41
CA LEU A 304 -43.94 -31.82 25.01
C LEU A 304 -42.63 -31.67 25.79
N ASN A 305 -42.25 -32.65 26.58
CA ASN A 305 -41.00 -32.64 27.32
C ASN A 305 -39.79 -32.59 26.40
N LEU A 306 -39.82 -33.28 25.26
CA LEU A 306 -38.79 -33.18 24.23
C LEU A 306 -38.69 -31.75 23.69
N ILE A 307 -39.83 -31.15 23.31
CA ILE A 307 -39.89 -29.76 22.81
C ILE A 307 -39.31 -28.79 23.85
N TYR A 308 -39.79 -28.82 25.10
CA TYR A 308 -39.32 -27.95 26.18
C TYR A 308 -37.82 -28.13 26.46
N SER A 309 -37.33 -29.37 26.43
CA SER A 309 -35.90 -29.63 26.63
C SER A 309 -35.04 -29.01 25.52
N LEU A 310 -35.50 -29.07 24.28
CA LEU A 310 -34.83 -28.44 23.14
C LEU A 310 -34.90 -26.92 23.23
N GLN A 311 -36.05 -26.34 23.60
CA GLN A 311 -36.19 -24.91 23.82
C GLN A 311 -35.25 -24.39 24.92
N GLN A 312 -35.20 -25.08 26.04
CA GLN A 312 -34.32 -24.75 27.16
C GLN A 312 -32.84 -24.84 26.75
N LYS A 313 -32.46 -25.92 26.06
CA LYS A 313 -31.09 -26.14 25.59
C LYS A 313 -30.63 -25.04 24.63
N HIS A 314 -31.49 -24.68 23.70
CA HIS A 314 -31.17 -23.68 22.67
C HIS A 314 -31.55 -22.23 23.07
N ARG A 315 -32.15 -22.04 24.25
CA ARG A 315 -32.58 -20.73 24.79
C ARG A 315 -33.52 -20.00 23.84
N VAL A 316 -34.52 -20.72 23.37
CA VAL A 316 -35.59 -20.20 22.50
C VAL A 316 -36.92 -20.48 23.14
N ASP A 317 -37.95 -19.69 22.81
CA ASP A 317 -39.24 -19.76 23.47
C ASP A 317 -40.30 -20.52 22.64
N THR A 318 -40.08 -20.68 21.33
CA THR A 318 -41.07 -21.28 20.42
C THR A 318 -40.50 -22.39 19.54
N VAL A 319 -41.38 -23.25 19.00
CA VAL A 319 -41.00 -24.30 18.03
C VAL A 319 -40.55 -23.69 16.71
N GLU A 320 -41.15 -22.58 16.30
CA GLU A 320 -40.79 -21.84 15.10
C GLU A 320 -39.34 -21.31 15.16
N GLU A 321 -38.91 -20.87 16.35
CA GLU A 321 -37.51 -20.48 16.57
C GLU A 321 -36.56 -21.67 16.50
N LEU A 322 -36.96 -22.86 16.97
CA LEU A 322 -36.17 -24.08 16.81
C LEU A 322 -36.03 -24.50 15.34
N ILE A 323 -37.11 -24.37 14.56
CA ILE A 323 -37.12 -24.67 13.12
C ILE A 323 -36.19 -23.68 12.40
N ALA A 324 -36.30 -22.37 12.69
CA ALA A 324 -35.41 -21.33 12.13
C ALA A 324 -33.93 -21.56 12.51
N LEU A 325 -33.68 -22.10 13.73
CA LEU A 325 -32.33 -22.46 14.17
C LEU A 325 -31.79 -23.67 13.38
N THR A 326 -32.64 -24.65 13.07
CA THR A 326 -32.30 -25.82 12.23
C THR A 326 -31.83 -25.34 10.84
N ASP A 327 -32.56 -24.43 10.21
CA ASP A 327 -32.17 -23.86 8.90
C ASP A 327 -30.87 -23.08 8.98
N ARG A 328 -30.67 -22.32 10.04
CA ARG A 328 -29.40 -21.60 10.27
C ARG A 328 -28.20 -22.54 10.41
N TYR A 329 -28.33 -23.64 11.17
CA TYR A 329 -27.25 -24.60 11.30
C TYR A 329 -26.97 -25.34 9.98
N ARG A 330 -27.99 -25.61 9.18
CA ARG A 330 -27.84 -26.20 7.83
C ARG A 330 -27.09 -25.24 6.89
N GLU A 331 -27.41 -23.95 6.91
CA GLU A 331 -26.69 -22.94 6.15
C GLU A 331 -25.23 -22.80 6.57
N GLN A 332 -24.96 -22.84 7.88
CA GLN A 332 -23.58 -22.77 8.40
C GLN A 332 -22.74 -23.97 7.95
N LEU A 333 -23.28 -25.20 7.98
CA LEU A 333 -22.58 -26.39 7.50
C LEU A 333 -22.33 -26.35 5.99
N ASN A 334 -23.29 -25.88 5.20
CA ASN A 334 -23.12 -25.69 3.77
C ASN A 334 -22.03 -24.67 3.45
N ALA A 335 -21.94 -23.58 4.22
CA ALA A 335 -20.89 -22.59 4.09
C ALA A 335 -19.50 -23.19 4.37
N ILE A 336 -19.36 -24.05 5.40
CA ILE A 336 -18.09 -24.74 5.73
C ILE A 336 -17.65 -25.63 4.57
N THR A 337 -18.54 -26.35 3.95
CA THR A 337 -18.22 -27.21 2.78
C THR A 337 -17.73 -26.38 1.58
N SER A 338 -18.27 -25.16 1.38
CA SER A 338 -17.87 -24.28 0.29
C SER A 338 -16.47 -23.68 0.46
N PHE A 339 -15.91 -23.65 1.70
CA PHE A 339 -14.54 -23.16 1.92
C PHE A 339 -13.50 -24.06 1.23
N ASP A 340 -13.67 -25.36 1.24
CA ASP A 340 -12.71 -26.29 0.63
C ASP A 340 -12.60 -26.09 -0.88
N ASP A 341 -13.71 -25.88 -1.56
CA ASP A 341 -13.74 -25.60 -3.00
C ASP A 341 -13.06 -24.25 -3.32
N HIS A 342 -13.32 -23.23 -2.49
CA HIS A 342 -12.71 -21.92 -2.69
C HIS A 342 -11.20 -21.93 -2.41
N ILE A 343 -10.75 -22.61 -1.36
CA ILE A 343 -9.33 -22.83 -1.06
C ILE A 343 -8.64 -23.58 -2.21
N ALA A 344 -9.28 -24.59 -2.77
CA ALA A 344 -8.74 -25.33 -3.92
C ALA A 344 -8.59 -24.43 -5.15
N GLU A 345 -9.55 -23.55 -5.40
CA GLU A 345 -9.49 -22.59 -6.51
C GLU A 345 -8.39 -21.54 -6.30
N LEU A 346 -8.28 -20.94 -5.10
CA LEU A 346 -7.21 -20.01 -4.76
C LEU A 346 -5.82 -20.65 -4.88
N ASN A 347 -5.67 -21.93 -4.51
CA ASN A 347 -4.42 -22.66 -4.69
C ASN A 347 -4.06 -22.84 -6.17
N ARG A 348 -5.02 -23.15 -7.05
CA ARG A 348 -4.78 -23.22 -8.50
C ARG A 348 -4.36 -21.87 -9.07
N GLN A 349 -5.02 -20.79 -8.66
CA GLN A 349 -4.68 -19.42 -9.07
C GLN A 349 -3.28 -19.03 -8.60
N LYS A 350 -2.94 -19.33 -7.33
CA LYS A 350 -1.60 -19.12 -6.76
C LYS A 350 -0.53 -19.85 -7.57
N GLU A 351 -0.73 -21.12 -7.89
CA GLU A 351 0.21 -21.90 -8.68
C GLU A 351 0.37 -21.36 -10.11
N SER A 352 -0.74 -21.01 -10.76
CA SER A 352 -0.72 -20.42 -12.10
C SER A 352 0.02 -19.08 -12.12
N LEU A 353 -0.24 -18.20 -11.14
CA LEU A 353 0.43 -16.91 -11.03
C LEU A 353 1.91 -17.09 -10.67
N TYR A 354 2.25 -18.02 -9.78
CA TYR A 354 3.64 -18.32 -9.44
C TYR A 354 4.45 -18.76 -10.66
N ASN A 355 3.90 -19.64 -11.49
CA ASN A 355 4.55 -20.09 -12.72
C ASN A 355 4.79 -18.93 -13.69
N LYS A 356 3.82 -18.00 -13.84
CA LYS A 356 3.99 -16.78 -14.66
C LYS A 356 5.05 -15.85 -14.08
N VAL A 357 5.06 -15.66 -12.75
CA VAL A 357 6.09 -14.87 -12.06
C VAL A 357 7.47 -15.45 -12.32
N MET A 358 7.63 -16.78 -12.26
CA MET A 358 8.91 -17.46 -12.51
C MET A 358 9.37 -17.32 -13.97
N GLU A 359 8.46 -17.48 -14.93
CA GLU A 359 8.75 -17.28 -16.36
C GLU A 359 9.22 -15.84 -16.64
N GLN A 360 8.50 -14.85 -16.11
CA GLN A 360 8.87 -13.44 -16.27
C GLN A 360 10.19 -13.11 -15.55
N ALA A 361 10.45 -13.71 -14.39
CA ALA A 361 11.72 -13.57 -13.69
C ALA A 361 12.88 -14.14 -14.49
N ASP A 362 12.72 -15.28 -15.16
CA ASP A 362 13.74 -15.86 -16.01
C ASP A 362 14.06 -14.98 -17.24
N ILE A 363 13.04 -14.31 -17.79
CA ILE A 363 13.24 -13.31 -18.85
C ILE A 363 14.09 -12.14 -18.32
N LEU A 364 13.76 -11.59 -17.13
CA LEU A 364 14.53 -10.52 -16.50
C LEU A 364 15.98 -10.96 -16.24
N THR A 365 16.19 -12.15 -15.70
CA THR A 365 17.53 -12.72 -15.46
C THR A 365 18.34 -12.80 -16.76
N GLY A 366 17.71 -13.19 -17.86
CA GLY A 366 18.35 -13.25 -19.19
C GLY A 366 18.77 -11.87 -19.72
N LEU A 367 17.93 -10.83 -19.51
CA LEU A 367 18.24 -9.45 -19.88
C LEU A 367 19.38 -8.90 -19.01
N ARG A 368 19.29 -9.09 -17.70
CA ARG A 368 20.30 -8.68 -16.71
C ARG A 368 21.66 -9.33 -16.95
N THR A 369 21.69 -10.59 -17.28
CA THR A 369 22.94 -11.32 -17.58
C THR A 369 23.65 -10.73 -18.80
N ARG A 370 22.90 -10.34 -19.83
CA ARG A 370 23.46 -9.66 -21.01
C ARG A 370 23.98 -8.27 -20.68
N SER A 371 23.18 -7.51 -19.92
CA SER A 371 23.55 -6.18 -19.45
C SER A 371 24.77 -6.22 -18.53
N ALA A 372 24.89 -7.20 -17.65
CA ALA A 372 26.04 -7.40 -16.77
C ALA A 372 27.34 -7.50 -17.55
N ARG A 373 27.40 -8.33 -18.62
CA ARG A 373 28.56 -8.45 -19.49
C ARG A 373 28.92 -7.14 -20.18
N HIS A 374 27.90 -6.43 -20.68
CA HIS A 374 28.13 -5.12 -21.30
C HIS A 374 28.69 -4.09 -20.29
N ILE A 375 28.20 -4.12 -19.06
CA ILE A 375 28.71 -3.28 -17.95
C ILE A 375 30.18 -3.61 -17.68
N GLU A 376 30.53 -4.88 -17.56
CA GLU A 376 31.91 -5.32 -17.29
C GLU A 376 32.88 -4.80 -18.36
N GLU A 377 32.58 -5.03 -19.65
CA GLU A 377 33.39 -4.58 -20.77
C GLU A 377 33.52 -3.06 -20.83
N LYS A 378 32.40 -2.35 -20.68
CA LYS A 378 32.40 -0.91 -20.75
C LYS A 378 33.13 -0.26 -19.57
N MET A 379 32.93 -0.79 -18.36
CA MET A 379 33.66 -0.35 -17.16
C MET A 379 35.16 -0.48 -17.34
N GLN A 380 35.66 -1.62 -17.84
CA GLN A 380 37.08 -1.77 -18.12
C GLN A 380 37.56 -0.74 -19.14
N SER A 381 36.82 -0.54 -20.23
CA SER A 381 37.19 0.45 -21.28
C SER A 381 37.28 1.88 -20.76
N LEU A 382 36.45 2.25 -19.79
CA LEU A 382 36.43 3.59 -19.17
C LEU A 382 37.51 3.74 -18.07
N LEU A 383 37.76 2.68 -17.28
CA LEU A 383 38.67 2.75 -16.13
C LEU A 383 40.13 2.63 -16.49
N ILE A 384 40.47 1.89 -17.56
CA ILE A 384 41.87 1.78 -18.06
C ILE A 384 42.47 3.14 -18.35
N PRO A 385 41.84 4.02 -19.17
CA PRO A 385 42.33 5.37 -19.41
C PRO A 385 42.42 6.24 -18.15
N LEU A 386 41.59 5.97 -17.15
CA LEU A 386 41.59 6.67 -15.87
C LEU A 386 42.69 6.23 -14.89
N GLY A 387 43.75 5.55 -15.41
CA GLY A 387 44.91 5.18 -14.62
C GLY A 387 44.76 3.88 -13.85
N MET A 388 43.87 2.99 -14.31
CA MET A 388 43.69 1.64 -13.75
C MET A 388 43.91 0.56 -14.82
N PRO A 389 45.15 0.39 -15.32
CA PRO A 389 45.45 -0.51 -16.47
C PRO A 389 45.17 -2.00 -16.20
N ASN A 390 45.17 -2.39 -14.95
CA ASN A 390 44.95 -3.77 -14.50
C ASN A 390 43.60 -3.98 -13.81
N VAL A 391 42.65 -3.08 -14.04
CA VAL A 391 41.34 -3.17 -13.41
C VAL A 391 40.57 -4.42 -13.84
N ARG A 392 39.94 -5.05 -12.87
CA ARG A 392 38.93 -6.09 -13.09
C ARG A 392 37.62 -5.63 -12.46
N PHE A 393 36.59 -5.67 -13.26
CA PHE A 393 35.23 -5.36 -12.83
C PHE A 393 34.34 -6.55 -13.21
N ALA A 394 33.52 -7.03 -12.27
CA ALA A 394 32.60 -8.13 -12.50
C ALA A 394 31.24 -7.81 -11.87
N VAL A 395 30.20 -8.31 -12.50
CA VAL A 395 28.83 -8.20 -12.03
C VAL A 395 28.33 -9.60 -11.67
N GLU A 396 28.32 -9.91 -10.40
CA GLU A 396 27.85 -11.19 -9.90
C GLU A 396 26.33 -11.16 -9.72
N LEU A 397 25.65 -12.04 -10.46
CA LEU A 397 24.20 -12.28 -10.33
C LEU A 397 24.00 -13.61 -9.63
N THR A 398 23.30 -13.58 -8.51
CA THR A 398 22.91 -14.78 -7.76
C THR A 398 21.41 -14.89 -7.68
N ARG A 399 20.89 -16.12 -7.88
CA ARG A 399 19.45 -16.37 -7.81
C ARG A 399 19.00 -16.49 -6.36
N ARG A 400 17.95 -15.78 -5.97
CA ARG A 400 17.30 -15.88 -4.66
C ARG A 400 16.45 -17.14 -4.56
N LYS A 401 16.10 -17.52 -3.34
CA LYS A 401 15.21 -18.66 -3.09
C LYS A 401 13.74 -18.34 -3.43
N GLU A 402 13.34 -17.12 -3.20
CA GLU A 402 11.96 -16.64 -3.40
C GLU A 402 11.96 -15.36 -4.24
N PRO A 403 10.91 -15.16 -5.05
CA PRO A 403 10.74 -13.95 -5.83
C PRO A 403 10.40 -12.75 -4.93
N ASP A 404 10.93 -11.58 -5.31
CA ASP A 404 10.53 -10.30 -4.71
C ASP A 404 9.95 -9.35 -5.77
N ALA A 405 9.65 -8.10 -5.37
CA ALA A 405 9.11 -7.11 -6.29
C ALA A 405 10.04 -6.72 -7.44
N LYS A 406 11.31 -7.16 -7.43
CA LYS A 406 12.33 -6.88 -8.46
C LYS A 406 12.79 -8.11 -9.22
N GLY A 407 12.21 -9.28 -8.98
CA GLY A 407 12.56 -10.53 -9.64
C GLY A 407 13.19 -11.57 -8.71
N MET A 408 13.99 -12.44 -9.29
CA MET A 408 14.68 -13.53 -8.58
C MET A 408 16.17 -13.26 -8.37
N ASP A 409 16.69 -12.13 -8.87
CA ASP A 409 18.11 -11.87 -8.89
C ASP A 409 18.54 -10.98 -7.72
N SER A 410 19.72 -11.28 -7.18
CA SER A 410 20.54 -10.41 -6.35
C SER A 410 21.79 -10.04 -7.13
N VAL A 411 22.23 -8.79 -7.06
CA VAL A 411 23.38 -8.30 -7.81
C VAL A 411 24.43 -7.73 -6.89
N VAL A 412 25.69 -8.05 -7.17
CA VAL A 412 26.85 -7.49 -6.48
C VAL A 412 27.89 -7.06 -7.51
N PHE A 413 28.28 -5.79 -7.48
CA PHE A 413 29.38 -5.27 -8.28
C PHE A 413 30.70 -5.54 -7.56
N LEU A 414 31.58 -6.26 -8.23
CA LEU A 414 32.89 -6.63 -7.74
C LEU A 414 33.99 -5.87 -8.48
N PHE A 415 35.00 -5.44 -7.77
CA PHE A 415 36.07 -4.62 -8.29
C PHE A 415 37.45 -5.06 -7.74
N SER A 416 38.49 -4.94 -8.58
CA SER A 416 39.87 -4.98 -8.16
C SER A 416 40.70 -4.04 -9.05
N ALA A 417 41.48 -3.14 -8.44
CA ALA A 417 42.39 -2.25 -9.16
C ALA A 417 43.65 -2.97 -9.69
N ASN A 418 44.00 -4.14 -9.12
CA ASN A 418 45.23 -4.86 -9.35
C ASN A 418 44.96 -6.19 -10.05
N LYS A 419 45.89 -6.60 -10.96
CA LYS A 419 45.76 -7.85 -11.73
C LYS A 419 45.66 -9.10 -10.85
N ASN A 420 46.40 -9.13 -9.73
CA ASN A 420 46.46 -10.26 -8.80
C ASN A 420 45.61 -10.05 -7.55
N GLY A 421 44.86 -8.93 -7.46
CA GLY A 421 43.99 -8.66 -6.33
C GLY A 421 42.73 -9.53 -6.33
N THR A 422 42.21 -9.86 -5.17
CA THR A 422 40.88 -10.49 -5.07
C THR A 422 39.81 -9.51 -5.49
N LEU A 423 38.81 -9.98 -6.22
CA LEU A 423 37.59 -9.19 -6.49
C LEU A 423 36.85 -8.98 -5.15
N GLN A 424 36.60 -7.75 -4.82
CA GLN A 424 35.89 -7.34 -3.62
C GLN A 424 34.68 -6.50 -4.00
N ASN A 425 33.68 -6.40 -3.11
CA ASN A 425 32.56 -5.53 -3.33
C ASN A 425 33.04 -4.10 -3.59
N VAL A 426 32.53 -3.45 -4.65
CA VAL A 426 32.85 -2.06 -5.02
C VAL A 426 32.72 -1.12 -3.81
N ALA A 427 31.80 -1.41 -2.93
CA ALA A 427 31.55 -0.67 -1.71
C ALA A 427 32.69 -0.73 -0.68
N SER A 428 33.54 -1.73 -0.74
CA SER A 428 34.70 -1.90 0.16
C SER A 428 35.99 -1.29 -0.36
N ILE A 429 35.94 -0.54 -1.49
CA ILE A 429 37.10 0.15 -2.04
C ILE A 429 37.61 1.18 -1.02
N ALA A 430 38.86 1.01 -0.58
CA ALA A 430 39.47 1.85 0.44
C ALA A 430 39.96 3.21 -0.09
N SER A 431 40.25 3.30 -1.43
CA SER A 431 40.78 4.54 -2.03
C SER A 431 39.68 5.46 -2.54
N GLY A 432 39.58 6.66 -1.99
CA GLY A 432 38.63 7.69 -2.41
C GLY A 432 38.74 8.04 -3.91
N GLY A 433 39.97 8.10 -4.43
CA GLY A 433 40.18 8.39 -5.84
C GLY A 433 39.79 7.23 -6.78
N GLU A 434 39.92 5.97 -6.35
CA GLU A 434 39.46 4.82 -7.13
C GLU A 434 37.94 4.76 -7.21
N ILE A 435 37.28 4.91 -6.07
CA ILE A 435 35.80 4.91 -6.01
C ILE A 435 35.19 6.07 -6.82
N ALA A 436 35.82 7.26 -6.78
CA ALA A 436 35.38 8.41 -7.58
C ALA A 436 35.43 8.11 -9.10
N ARG A 437 36.49 7.45 -9.58
CA ARG A 437 36.63 7.07 -10.98
C ARG A 437 35.65 5.98 -11.40
N VAL A 438 35.42 4.98 -10.52
CA VAL A 438 34.38 3.95 -10.72
C VAL A 438 33.01 4.61 -10.83
N MET A 439 32.70 5.53 -9.93
CA MET A 439 31.41 6.24 -9.94
C MET A 439 31.23 7.12 -11.17
N LEU A 440 32.28 7.86 -11.59
CA LEU A 440 32.23 8.64 -12.82
C LEU A 440 31.95 7.73 -14.03
N SER A 441 32.62 6.58 -14.11
CA SER A 441 32.43 5.62 -15.19
C SER A 441 31.01 5.03 -15.20
N LEU A 442 30.47 4.64 -14.04
CA LEU A 442 29.10 4.17 -13.91
C LEU A 442 28.08 5.26 -14.31
N LYS A 443 28.29 6.50 -13.85
CA LYS A 443 27.41 7.64 -14.21
C LYS A 443 27.48 7.96 -15.70
N ALA A 444 28.64 7.86 -16.32
CA ALA A 444 28.80 8.04 -17.77
C ALA A 444 28.02 6.98 -18.57
N MET A 445 27.99 5.74 -18.10
CA MET A 445 27.21 4.66 -18.72
C MET A 445 25.71 4.90 -18.55
N ILE A 446 25.25 5.21 -17.33
CA ILE A 446 23.83 5.46 -17.02
C ILE A 446 23.35 6.69 -17.79
N ALA A 447 24.17 7.74 -17.86
CA ALA A 447 23.86 8.95 -18.61
C ALA A 447 23.55 8.64 -20.08
N GLY A 448 24.10 7.58 -20.67
CA GLY A 448 23.73 7.08 -22.00
C GLY A 448 22.30 6.53 -22.09
N ALA A 449 21.78 5.95 -21.04
CA ALA A 449 20.51 5.23 -21.00
C ALA A 449 19.35 6.04 -20.41
N VAL A 450 19.60 6.92 -19.44
CA VAL A 450 18.56 7.69 -18.73
C VAL A 450 18.58 9.15 -19.18
N LYS A 451 17.40 9.73 -19.36
CA LYS A 451 17.23 11.16 -19.63
C LYS A 451 17.27 11.98 -18.33
N LEU A 452 18.42 12.05 -17.67
CA LEU A 452 18.64 12.92 -16.51
C LEU A 452 18.99 14.35 -16.98
N PRO A 453 18.24 15.38 -16.57
CA PRO A 453 18.47 16.76 -17.03
C PRO A 453 19.81 17.33 -16.59
N THR A 454 20.19 17.14 -15.32
CA THR A 454 21.39 17.78 -14.74
C THR A 454 22.13 16.81 -13.82
N ILE A 455 23.43 16.69 -14.02
CA ILE A 455 24.34 15.91 -13.15
C ILE A 455 25.36 16.88 -12.54
N ILE A 456 25.52 16.81 -11.23
CA ILE A 456 26.49 17.65 -10.49
C ILE A 456 27.53 16.74 -9.86
N PHE A 457 28.79 16.96 -10.17
CA PHE A 457 29.92 16.28 -9.55
C PHE A 457 30.60 17.21 -8.55
N ASP A 458 30.66 16.77 -7.29
CA ASP A 458 31.29 17.51 -6.20
C ASP A 458 32.61 16.82 -5.80
N GLU A 459 33.73 17.53 -6.04
CA GLU A 459 35.08 17.12 -5.64
C GLU A 459 35.43 15.66 -6.04
N ILE A 460 34.96 15.21 -7.21
CA ILE A 460 35.21 13.86 -7.73
C ILE A 460 36.70 13.68 -8.11
N ASP A 461 37.43 14.75 -8.18
CA ASP A 461 38.84 14.86 -8.57
C ASP A 461 39.82 14.74 -7.39
N THR A 462 39.36 14.42 -6.20
CA THR A 462 40.21 14.24 -5.01
C THR A 462 41.17 13.07 -5.18
N GLY A 463 42.47 13.32 -5.02
CA GLY A 463 43.54 12.29 -5.13
C GLY A 463 43.86 11.89 -6.57
N VAL A 464 43.55 12.72 -7.58
CA VAL A 464 43.79 12.48 -8.98
C VAL A 464 44.94 13.37 -9.50
N SER A 465 45.79 12.83 -10.36
CA SER A 465 46.90 13.57 -11.00
C SER A 465 46.49 14.18 -12.35
N GLY A 466 47.26 15.16 -12.84
CA GLY A 466 46.95 15.99 -13.98
C GLY A 466 46.46 15.29 -15.25
N SER A 467 47.14 14.19 -15.69
CA SER A 467 46.75 13.44 -16.91
C SER A 467 45.45 12.66 -16.74
N ILE A 468 45.16 12.16 -15.54
CA ILE A 468 43.92 11.46 -15.22
C ILE A 468 42.78 12.47 -15.13
N ALA A 469 43.02 13.64 -14.52
CA ALA A 469 42.03 14.72 -14.43
C ALA A 469 41.56 15.19 -15.81
N GLU A 470 42.51 15.29 -16.78
CA GLU A 470 42.17 15.64 -18.17
C GLU A 470 41.21 14.59 -18.80
N LYS A 471 41.47 13.29 -18.58
CA LYS A 471 40.61 12.22 -19.09
C LYS A 471 39.24 12.18 -18.41
N MET A 472 39.17 12.46 -17.08
CA MET A 472 37.91 12.63 -16.37
C MET A 472 37.10 13.80 -16.97
N ALA A 473 37.79 14.91 -17.26
CA ALA A 473 37.15 16.08 -17.88
C ALA A 473 36.56 15.77 -19.25
N LEU A 474 37.27 14.98 -20.09
CA LEU A 474 36.75 14.53 -21.37
C LEU A 474 35.50 13.66 -21.24
N ILE A 475 35.45 12.75 -20.27
CA ILE A 475 34.25 11.93 -20.00
C ILE A 475 33.08 12.86 -19.59
N MET A 476 33.29 13.83 -18.69
CA MET A 476 32.26 14.79 -18.28
C MET A 476 31.81 15.69 -19.44
N GLN A 477 32.72 16.09 -20.30
CA GLN A 477 32.45 16.89 -21.51
C GLN A 477 31.59 16.07 -22.50
N ASP A 478 31.90 14.80 -22.73
CA ASP A 478 31.14 13.90 -23.59
C ASP A 478 29.72 13.63 -23.03
N MET A 479 29.58 13.47 -21.71
CA MET A 479 28.28 13.42 -21.06
C MET A 479 27.45 14.68 -21.31
N GLY A 480 28.07 15.86 -21.31
CA GLY A 480 27.41 17.13 -21.55
C GLY A 480 26.98 17.39 -23.02
N ARG A 481 27.58 16.67 -24.00
CA ARG A 481 27.28 16.87 -25.44
C ARG A 481 25.91 16.30 -25.86
N GLN A 482 25.34 15.38 -25.13
CA GLN A 482 24.11 14.66 -25.51
C GLN A 482 22.82 15.36 -25.00
N ASN A 483 22.72 16.66 -25.13
CA ASN A 483 21.60 17.45 -24.61
C ASN A 483 21.40 17.34 -23.09
N ARG A 484 22.53 17.21 -22.37
CA ARG A 484 22.58 17.10 -20.91
C ARG A 484 23.39 18.25 -20.33
N GLN A 485 23.17 18.47 -19.05
CA GLN A 485 23.94 19.45 -18.30
C GLN A 485 24.80 18.72 -17.26
N VAL A 486 26.11 18.93 -17.33
CA VAL A 486 27.06 18.42 -16.34
C VAL A 486 27.69 19.64 -15.66
N ILE A 487 27.65 19.67 -14.35
CA ILE A 487 28.29 20.71 -13.54
C ILE A 487 29.33 20.04 -12.66
N SER A 488 30.61 20.42 -12.78
CA SER A 488 31.67 19.90 -11.90
C SER A 488 32.18 20.98 -10.97
N ILE A 489 32.12 20.70 -9.67
CA ILE A 489 32.80 21.51 -8.66
C ILE A 489 34.20 20.91 -8.51
N THR A 490 35.25 21.70 -8.87
CA THR A 490 36.60 21.20 -9.00
C THR A 490 37.63 22.19 -8.44
N HIS A 491 38.76 21.66 -8.04
CA HIS A 491 39.96 22.43 -7.71
C HIS A 491 41.10 22.18 -8.71
N LEU A 492 40.90 21.31 -9.73
CA LEU A 492 41.90 20.97 -10.72
C LEU A 492 41.78 21.83 -11.98
N PRO A 493 42.87 22.55 -12.40
CA PRO A 493 42.86 23.41 -13.61
C PRO A 493 42.59 22.63 -14.88
N GLN A 494 42.96 21.33 -14.98
CA GLN A 494 42.72 20.49 -16.12
C GLN A 494 41.23 20.24 -16.38
N ILE A 495 40.44 20.09 -15.29
CA ILE A 495 38.98 19.95 -15.38
C ILE A 495 38.34 21.31 -15.68
N ALA A 496 38.77 22.35 -14.96
CA ALA A 496 38.26 23.73 -15.12
C ALA A 496 38.42 24.24 -16.55
N ALA A 497 39.51 23.92 -17.20
CA ALA A 497 39.80 24.35 -18.58
C ALA A 497 38.86 23.75 -19.63
N ARG A 498 38.29 22.55 -19.38
CA ARG A 498 37.41 21.83 -20.33
C ARG A 498 35.94 22.25 -20.27
N GLY A 499 35.52 23.00 -19.24
CA GLY A 499 34.15 23.52 -19.14
C GLY A 499 33.81 24.48 -20.26
N CYS A 500 32.61 24.42 -20.83
CA CYS A 500 32.10 25.41 -21.78
C CYS A 500 31.69 26.73 -21.07
N ALA A 501 31.32 26.64 -19.78
CA ALA A 501 31.13 27.77 -18.90
C ALA A 501 31.92 27.57 -17.60
N HIS A 502 32.48 28.67 -17.08
CA HIS A 502 33.29 28.67 -15.87
C HIS A 502 32.72 29.65 -14.87
N TYR A 503 32.39 29.18 -13.70
CA TYR A 503 31.87 29.99 -12.61
C TYR A 503 32.90 29.99 -11.47
N LYS A 504 33.09 31.20 -10.88
CA LYS A 504 34.00 31.35 -9.73
C LYS A 504 33.23 31.73 -8.50
N VAL A 505 33.45 30.97 -7.42
CA VAL A 505 32.97 31.30 -6.07
C VAL A 505 34.07 32.01 -5.30
N TYR A 506 33.74 33.16 -4.72
CA TYR A 506 34.67 33.94 -3.92
C TYR A 506 33.95 34.54 -2.70
N LYS A 507 34.76 34.90 -1.72
CA LYS A 507 34.30 35.60 -0.50
C LYS A 507 34.61 37.09 -0.63
N GLU A 508 33.72 37.90 -0.09
CA GLU A 508 33.90 39.32 0.08
C GLU A 508 33.61 39.67 1.53
N ASP A 509 34.60 40.26 2.19
CA ASP A 509 34.45 40.75 3.55
C ASP A 509 33.84 42.14 3.53
N THR A 510 32.68 42.27 4.18
CA THR A 510 31.96 43.53 4.33
C THR A 510 31.95 43.96 5.80
N GLU A 511 31.60 45.20 6.10
CA GLU A 511 31.43 45.67 7.50
C GLU A 511 30.41 44.83 8.31
N SER A 512 29.47 44.18 7.61
CA SER A 512 28.41 43.35 8.19
C SER A 512 28.75 41.85 8.28
N GLY A 513 29.93 41.42 7.79
CA GLY A 513 30.40 40.03 7.79
C GLY A 513 30.89 39.57 6.42
N THR A 514 31.25 38.30 6.32
CA THR A 514 31.73 37.66 5.09
C THR A 514 30.55 37.20 4.24
N ASN A 515 30.48 37.62 3.01
CA ASN A 515 29.49 37.18 2.02
C ASN A 515 30.13 36.30 0.95
N SER A 516 29.42 35.29 0.49
CA SER A 516 29.84 34.44 -0.63
C SER A 516 29.11 34.85 -1.90
N HIS A 517 29.88 35.02 -2.96
CA HIS A 517 29.42 35.38 -4.30
C HIS A 517 29.81 34.33 -5.32
N ILE A 518 29.05 34.24 -6.39
CA ILE A 518 29.39 33.44 -7.58
C ILE A 518 29.19 34.30 -8.84
N CYS A 519 30.14 34.23 -9.74
CA CYS A 519 30.04 34.92 -11.04
C CYS A 519 30.47 33.99 -12.19
N ARG A 520 29.89 34.18 -13.35
CA ARG A 520 30.37 33.58 -14.59
C ARG A 520 31.56 34.36 -15.09
N LEU A 521 32.65 33.63 -15.37
CA LEU A 521 33.88 34.25 -15.88
C LEU A 521 33.81 34.49 -17.39
N THR A 522 34.34 35.61 -17.84
CA THR A 522 34.69 35.88 -19.23
C THR A 522 35.90 35.05 -19.65
N ASP A 523 36.19 34.98 -20.94
CA ASP A 523 37.34 34.21 -21.44
C ASP A 523 38.69 34.71 -20.87
N GLU A 524 38.84 36.03 -20.69
CA GLU A 524 40.06 36.60 -20.08
C GLU A 524 40.14 36.24 -18.57
N GLU A 525 39.04 36.35 -17.85
CA GLU A 525 38.99 35.98 -16.42
C GLU A 525 39.24 34.49 -16.23
N ARG A 526 38.76 33.62 -17.14
CA ARG A 526 39.06 32.21 -17.14
C ARG A 526 40.55 31.93 -17.26
N VAL A 527 41.25 32.61 -18.17
CA VAL A 527 42.71 32.45 -18.29
C VAL A 527 43.40 32.82 -16.99
N ARG A 528 42.99 33.92 -16.34
CA ARG A 528 43.57 34.34 -15.06
C ARG A 528 43.26 33.34 -13.94
N GLU A 529 42.03 32.87 -13.87
CA GLU A 529 41.63 31.94 -12.82
C GLU A 529 42.37 30.60 -12.96
N ILE A 530 42.48 30.05 -14.18
CA ILE A 530 43.23 28.81 -14.42
C ILE A 530 44.74 29.02 -14.15
N ALA A 531 45.29 30.19 -14.48
CA ALA A 531 46.68 30.55 -14.15
C ALA A 531 46.90 30.60 -12.61
N ASN A 532 45.94 31.16 -11.86
CA ASN A 532 45.97 31.15 -10.38
C ASN A 532 45.91 29.75 -9.81
N MET A 533 45.03 28.85 -10.36
CA MET A 533 44.96 27.45 -9.95
C MET A 533 46.25 26.66 -10.23
N LEU A 534 47.04 27.06 -11.24
CA LEU A 534 48.34 26.45 -11.58
C LEU A 534 49.50 26.93 -10.73
N SER A 535 49.51 28.24 -10.37
CA SER A 535 50.67 28.89 -9.75
C SER A 535 50.49 29.25 -8.28
N GLY A 536 49.28 29.15 -7.73
CA GLY A 536 48.97 29.63 -6.40
C GLY A 536 48.97 31.17 -6.31
N SER A 537 49.62 31.73 -5.30
CA SER A 537 49.52 33.18 -4.96
C SER A 537 50.23 34.12 -5.91
N THR A 538 51.16 33.66 -6.75
CA THR A 538 51.93 34.54 -7.65
C THR A 538 51.64 34.23 -9.11
N MET A 539 50.99 35.16 -9.80
CA MET A 539 50.68 35.05 -11.21
C MET A 539 51.95 35.27 -12.05
N THR A 540 52.45 34.24 -12.71
CA THR A 540 53.62 34.31 -13.61
C THR A 540 53.18 34.25 -15.07
N GLU A 541 54.00 34.81 -15.97
CA GLU A 541 53.73 34.73 -17.41
C GLU A 541 53.75 33.28 -17.93
N ALA A 542 54.54 32.41 -17.33
CA ALA A 542 54.55 30.96 -17.59
C ALA A 542 53.20 30.32 -17.22
N ALA A 543 52.61 30.70 -16.08
CA ALA A 543 51.29 30.20 -15.67
C ALA A 543 50.17 30.67 -16.62
N LEU A 544 50.22 31.91 -17.07
CA LEU A 544 49.30 32.42 -18.09
C LEU A 544 49.40 31.68 -19.43
N ASN A 545 50.60 31.41 -19.89
CA ASN A 545 50.85 30.64 -21.11
C ASN A 545 50.36 29.20 -20.99
N ASN A 546 50.60 28.54 -19.84
CA ASN A 546 50.09 27.23 -19.56
C ASN A 546 48.53 27.22 -19.49
N ALA A 547 47.93 28.22 -18.89
CA ALA A 547 46.46 28.39 -18.83
C ALA A 547 45.86 28.52 -20.23
N ARG A 548 46.49 29.35 -21.10
CA ARG A 548 46.07 29.47 -22.51
C ARG A 548 46.21 28.14 -23.28
N ALA A 549 47.30 27.39 -23.05
CA ALA A 549 47.48 26.08 -23.63
C ALA A 549 46.40 25.08 -23.21
N LEU A 550 46.05 25.02 -21.92
CA LEU A 550 44.96 24.18 -21.40
C LEU A 550 43.59 24.54 -21.98
N LEU A 551 43.33 25.84 -22.19
CA LEU A 551 42.11 26.35 -22.82
C LEU A 551 42.07 26.16 -24.33
N GLY A 552 43.16 25.68 -24.96
CA GLY A 552 43.28 25.59 -26.43
C GLY A 552 43.42 26.94 -27.14
N LEU A 553 43.72 28.00 -26.38
CA LEU A 553 43.94 29.36 -26.87
C LEU A 553 45.42 29.60 -27.25
N ASN A 554 46.08 28.62 -27.84
CA ASN A 554 47.46 28.82 -28.26
C ASN A 554 47.56 29.96 -29.29
N ASN A 555 48.47 30.89 -29.04
CA ASN A 555 48.85 31.93 -29.95
C ASN A 555 49.23 31.30 -31.29
N ASN A 556 48.32 31.31 -32.25
CA ASN A 556 48.70 31.27 -33.64
C ASN A 556 48.82 32.75 -34.06
N PRO A 557 50.01 33.34 -34.23
CA PRO A 557 50.15 34.72 -34.63
C PRO A 557 49.74 34.97 -36.09
N ASN A 558 49.07 33.96 -36.75
CA ASN A 558 48.60 34.00 -38.12
C ASN A 558 47.16 33.48 -38.23
N ARG A 559 46.17 34.20 -37.72
CA ARG A 559 44.83 34.26 -38.24
C ARG A 559 44.27 35.65 -38.09
#